data_f43356d6d0fe6405d053c883af0e9c7d
#
_entry.id   f43356d6d0fe6405d053c883af0e9c7d
#
_cell.length_a   1.000
_cell.length_b   1.000
_cell.length_c   1.000
_cell.angle_alpha   90.00
_cell.angle_beta   90.00
_cell.angle_gamma   90.00
#
_symmetry.space_group_name_H-M   'P 1'
#
loop_
_entity.id
_entity.type
_entity.pdbx_description
1 polymer ?
#
loop_
_entity_poly.entity_id
_entity_poly.type
_entity_poly.pdbx_seq_one_letter_code
_entity_poly.pdbx_strand_id
1 'polypeptide(L)'
;MTKQGLAIALTAVVVGLFVLGASPLFIVDVTQNAIVVQLGKPVRNITEPGLYAKVPFVQEVTYFDKRLLDYDSSAQDVITQDKKTLLLDNFAKWKIIDPLKVYQNFQSQRGALQRLHDIIYSELRVELGRHELLEIVSSSRADIMRVVSKRANEKASVYGIEILDVRIKRADLPEQNEKAVFARMQAERERQAKQYRAEGAEEAQKIRSEAEKDREIILAQAYKESEELRGSGDAKAFRIYADAYRQDQKFFEFTRSMEAYRATFKDNNRTMLILSPDSEFLRYLKQR
;
A
#
# COMPACT_ATOMS: atom_id res chain seq x y z
N MET A 1 -62.31 -3.42 -72.28
CA MET A 1 -61.97 -3.23 -70.82
C MET A 1 -62.86 -2.15 -70.29
N THR A 2 -63.66 -2.49 -69.31
CA THR A 2 -64.61 -1.53 -68.67
C THR A 2 -63.82 -0.48 -67.94
N LYS A 3 -64.30 0.80 -67.93
CA LYS A 3 -63.65 1.92 -67.19
C LYS A 3 -63.31 1.58 -65.70
N GLN A 4 -64.06 0.65 -65.11
CA GLN A 4 -63.82 0.13 -63.76
C GLN A 4 -62.58 -0.77 -63.67
N GLY A 5 -62.33 -1.60 -64.70
CA GLY A 5 -61.13 -2.47 -64.73
C GLY A 5 -59.82 -1.66 -64.83
N LEU A 6 -59.85 -0.56 -65.61
CA LEU A 6 -58.70 0.33 -65.71
C LEU A 6 -58.42 1.09 -64.42
N ALA A 7 -59.48 1.51 -63.74
CA ALA A 7 -59.33 2.20 -62.41
C ALA A 7 -58.73 1.27 -61.35
N ILE A 8 -59.18 0.03 -61.26
CA ILE A 8 -58.65 -1.00 -60.35
C ILE A 8 -57.18 -1.29 -60.65
N ALA A 9 -56.83 -1.42 -61.95
CA ALA A 9 -55.43 -1.67 -62.38
C ALA A 9 -54.51 -0.49 -62.00
N LEU A 10 -55.01 0.77 -62.19
CA LEU A 10 -54.25 1.97 -61.85
C LEU A 10 -54.05 2.08 -60.36
N THR A 11 -55.07 1.81 -59.56
CA THR A 11 -54.99 1.80 -58.09
C THR A 11 -54.02 0.73 -57.58
N ALA A 12 -54.05 -0.47 -58.19
CA ALA A 12 -53.13 -1.53 -57.84
C ALA A 12 -51.63 -1.16 -58.17
N VAL A 13 -51.41 -0.47 -59.28
CA VAL A 13 -50.08 0.06 -59.66
C VAL A 13 -49.62 1.15 -58.69
N VAL A 14 -50.50 2.08 -58.33
CA VAL A 14 -50.18 3.14 -57.38
C VAL A 14 -49.88 2.60 -56.00
N VAL A 15 -50.65 1.60 -55.50
CA VAL A 15 -50.38 0.91 -54.25
C VAL A 15 -49.09 0.11 -54.34
N GLY A 16 -48.83 -0.57 -55.46
CA GLY A 16 -47.56 -1.26 -55.69
C GLY A 16 -46.36 -0.33 -55.68
N LEU A 17 -46.46 0.83 -56.33
CA LEU A 17 -45.40 1.86 -56.33
C LEU A 17 -45.23 2.49 -54.93
N PHE A 18 -46.30 2.67 -54.17
CA PHE A 18 -46.27 3.17 -52.80
C PHE A 18 -45.61 2.20 -51.86
N VAL A 19 -45.88 0.89 -52.00
CA VAL A 19 -45.21 -0.17 -51.20
C VAL A 19 -43.71 -0.30 -51.57
N LEU A 20 -43.35 -0.18 -52.85
CA LEU A 20 -41.97 -0.16 -53.32
C LEU A 20 -41.22 1.13 -52.88
N GLY A 21 -41.90 2.27 -52.83
CA GLY A 21 -41.33 3.54 -52.36
C GLY A 21 -41.12 3.62 -50.87
N ALA A 22 -41.73 2.73 -50.09
CA ALA A 22 -41.64 2.72 -48.62
C ALA A 22 -40.32 2.13 -48.05
N SER A 23 -39.25 2.07 -48.84
CA SER A 23 -37.91 1.58 -48.45
C SER A 23 -37.91 0.21 -47.77
N PRO A 24 -38.22 -0.86 -48.52
CA PRO A 24 -38.21 -2.22 -47.95
C PRO A 24 -36.80 -2.74 -47.66
N LEU A 25 -35.77 -2.03 -48.13
CA LEU A 25 -34.37 -2.41 -47.99
C LEU A 25 -33.72 -1.61 -46.87
N PHE A 26 -32.84 -2.24 -46.08
CA PHE A 26 -31.99 -1.61 -45.11
C PHE A 26 -30.59 -2.22 -45.13
N ILE A 27 -29.61 -1.45 -44.74
CA ILE A 27 -28.20 -1.83 -44.70
C ILE A 27 -27.78 -2.03 -43.23
N VAL A 28 -27.06 -3.14 -42.97
CA VAL A 28 -26.40 -3.37 -41.69
C VAL A 28 -24.91 -3.18 -41.89
N ASP A 29 -24.36 -2.22 -41.18
CA ASP A 29 -22.92 -1.91 -41.21
C ASP A 29 -22.12 -2.92 -40.40
N VAL A 30 -20.81 -3.05 -40.69
CA VAL A 30 -19.86 -3.89 -39.96
C VAL A 30 -19.82 -3.52 -38.47
N THR A 31 -20.08 -2.27 -38.13
CA THR A 31 -20.05 -1.70 -36.77
C THR A 31 -21.32 -1.93 -35.98
N GLN A 32 -22.38 -2.46 -36.62
CA GLN A 32 -23.73 -2.55 -36.03
C GLN A 32 -24.29 -3.96 -36.15
N ASN A 33 -25.13 -4.31 -35.19
CA ASN A 33 -26.07 -5.43 -35.33
C ASN A 33 -27.48 -4.87 -35.50
N ALA A 34 -28.33 -5.59 -36.22
CA ALA A 34 -29.71 -5.17 -36.44
C ALA A 34 -30.69 -6.25 -35.97
N ILE A 35 -31.73 -5.81 -35.26
CA ILE A 35 -32.86 -6.66 -34.88
C ILE A 35 -34.08 -6.20 -35.66
N VAL A 36 -34.66 -7.09 -36.42
CA VAL A 36 -35.94 -6.86 -37.09
C VAL A 36 -37.06 -7.23 -36.12
N VAL A 37 -37.87 -6.26 -35.80
CA VAL A 37 -38.99 -6.36 -34.85
C VAL A 37 -40.29 -6.28 -35.65
N GLN A 38 -41.23 -7.18 -35.38
CA GLN A 38 -42.57 -7.19 -35.93
C GLN A 38 -43.61 -7.07 -34.82
N LEU A 39 -44.35 -5.98 -34.84
CA LEU A 39 -45.38 -5.69 -33.81
C LEU A 39 -44.84 -5.87 -32.38
N GLY A 40 -43.61 -5.35 -32.10
CA GLY A 40 -42.96 -5.44 -30.81
C GLY A 40 -42.24 -6.75 -30.52
N LYS A 41 -42.33 -7.77 -31.37
CA LYS A 41 -41.65 -9.07 -31.20
C LYS A 41 -40.41 -9.14 -32.09
N PRO A 42 -39.23 -9.52 -31.58
CA PRO A 42 -38.03 -9.73 -32.41
C PRO A 42 -38.23 -11.00 -33.26
N VAL A 43 -38.10 -10.84 -34.59
CA VAL A 43 -38.30 -11.92 -35.58
C VAL A 43 -36.97 -12.40 -36.15
N ARG A 44 -36.03 -11.48 -36.40
CA ARG A 44 -34.71 -11.80 -36.96
C ARG A 44 -33.63 -11.01 -36.24
N ASN A 45 -32.52 -11.70 -35.92
CA ASN A 45 -31.28 -11.09 -35.43
C ASN A 45 -30.24 -11.16 -36.56
N ILE A 46 -29.72 -10.03 -36.96
CA ILE A 46 -28.77 -9.89 -38.05
C ILE A 46 -27.46 -9.35 -37.50
N THR A 47 -26.43 -10.17 -37.49
CA THR A 47 -25.10 -9.89 -36.99
C THR A 47 -24.05 -9.72 -38.10
N GLU A 48 -24.39 -10.10 -39.30
CA GLU A 48 -23.52 -9.98 -40.48
C GLU A 48 -23.84 -8.71 -41.25
N PRO A 49 -22.81 -7.98 -41.73
CA PRO A 49 -23.03 -6.80 -42.55
C PRO A 49 -23.57 -7.17 -43.92
N GLY A 50 -24.48 -6.34 -44.42
CA GLY A 50 -25.06 -6.59 -45.75
C GLY A 50 -26.34 -5.81 -45.98
N LEU A 51 -26.95 -6.07 -47.14
CA LEU A 51 -28.22 -5.53 -47.54
C LEU A 51 -29.34 -6.53 -47.26
N TYR A 52 -30.33 -6.09 -46.53
CA TYR A 52 -31.46 -6.90 -46.06
C TYR A 52 -32.78 -6.26 -46.42
N ALA A 53 -33.83 -7.06 -46.47
CA ALA A 53 -35.18 -6.60 -46.72
C ALA A 53 -36.06 -6.73 -45.48
N LYS A 54 -36.93 -5.75 -45.25
CA LYS A 54 -38.00 -5.76 -44.23
C LYS A 54 -39.36 -5.55 -44.89
N VAL A 55 -40.40 -5.97 -44.21
CA VAL A 55 -41.77 -5.69 -44.62
C VAL A 55 -42.15 -4.26 -44.14
N PRO A 56 -42.39 -3.34 -45.13
CA PRO A 56 -42.76 -1.97 -44.76
C PRO A 56 -44.02 -1.93 -43.89
N PHE A 57 -44.14 -0.94 -43.01
CA PHE A 57 -45.22 -0.69 -42.08
C PHE A 57 -45.44 -1.73 -41.00
N VAL A 58 -44.95 -2.96 -41.14
CA VAL A 58 -45.13 -4.06 -40.17
C VAL A 58 -43.89 -4.36 -39.39
N GLN A 59 -42.72 -4.18 -40.03
CA GLN A 59 -41.43 -4.47 -39.45
C GLN A 59 -40.60 -3.19 -39.25
N GLU A 60 -40.05 -3.08 -38.05
CA GLU A 60 -39.13 -2.03 -37.64
C GLU A 60 -37.73 -2.64 -37.43
N VAL A 61 -36.68 -1.83 -37.70
CA VAL A 61 -35.30 -2.27 -37.48
C VAL A 61 -34.67 -1.45 -36.40
N THR A 62 -34.20 -2.13 -35.36
CA THR A 62 -33.44 -1.51 -34.25
C THR A 62 -31.97 -1.88 -34.38
N TYR A 63 -31.11 -0.87 -34.41
CA TYR A 63 -29.66 -1.04 -34.54
C TYR A 63 -28.99 -0.99 -33.15
N PHE A 64 -28.01 -1.86 -32.97
CA PHE A 64 -27.17 -1.90 -31.78
C PHE A 64 -25.70 -1.83 -32.21
N ASP A 65 -24.94 -0.93 -31.56
CA ASP A 65 -23.52 -0.80 -31.82
C ASP A 65 -22.77 -2.05 -31.34
N LYS A 66 -21.90 -2.62 -32.20
CA LYS A 66 -21.09 -3.80 -31.93
C LYS A 66 -19.70 -3.44 -31.36
N ARG A 67 -19.31 -2.18 -31.52
CA ARG A 67 -18.02 -1.68 -31.08
C ARG A 67 -17.93 -1.63 -29.56
N LEU A 68 -16.72 -1.43 -29.08
CA LEU A 68 -16.45 -1.11 -27.68
C LEU A 68 -16.98 0.30 -27.37
N LEU A 69 -17.86 0.37 -26.42
CA LEU A 69 -18.54 1.59 -25.99
C LEU A 69 -18.00 2.08 -24.68
N ASP A 70 -18.04 3.39 -24.50
CA ASP A 70 -17.71 4.04 -23.24
C ASP A 70 -18.97 4.26 -22.42
N TYR A 71 -18.84 3.94 -21.14
CA TYR A 71 -19.79 4.36 -20.11
C TYR A 71 -19.06 5.35 -19.21
N ASP A 72 -19.63 6.52 -19.00
CA ASP A 72 -19.14 7.57 -18.12
C ASP A 72 -20.27 7.93 -17.12
N SER A 73 -19.99 7.83 -15.85
CA SER A 73 -20.95 8.08 -14.76
C SER A 73 -20.77 9.50 -14.25
N SER A 74 -21.87 10.15 -13.87
CA SER A 74 -21.79 11.30 -12.98
C SER A 74 -21.30 10.89 -11.60
N ALA A 75 -20.62 11.80 -10.92
CA ALA A 75 -20.12 11.56 -9.58
C ALA A 75 -21.25 11.23 -8.60
N GLN A 76 -21.07 10.18 -7.80
CA GLN A 76 -22.06 9.71 -6.82
C GLN A 76 -21.39 9.40 -5.47
N ASP A 77 -22.17 9.53 -4.40
CA ASP A 77 -21.72 9.27 -3.04
C ASP A 77 -21.63 7.77 -2.73
N VAL A 78 -20.47 7.33 -2.27
CA VAL A 78 -20.23 5.98 -1.76
C VAL A 78 -19.63 6.05 -0.36
N ILE A 79 -20.11 5.20 0.55
CA ILE A 79 -19.63 5.13 1.93
C ILE A 79 -18.63 3.99 2.04
N THR A 80 -17.44 4.29 2.57
CA THR A 80 -16.36 3.34 2.82
C THR A 80 -16.56 2.59 4.14
N GLN A 81 -15.74 1.55 4.40
CA GLN A 81 -15.77 0.77 5.64
C GLN A 81 -15.55 1.65 6.88
N ASP A 82 -14.67 2.63 6.80
CA ASP A 82 -14.37 3.60 7.86
C ASP A 82 -15.37 4.76 7.93
N LYS A 83 -16.57 4.56 7.33
CA LYS A 83 -17.73 5.48 7.36
C LYS A 83 -17.44 6.86 6.79
N LYS A 84 -16.51 6.97 5.87
CA LYS A 84 -16.25 8.20 5.12
C LYS A 84 -17.05 8.21 3.83
N THR A 85 -17.69 9.31 3.53
CA THR A 85 -18.38 9.50 2.25
C THR A 85 -17.37 9.95 1.20
N LEU A 86 -17.34 9.24 0.06
CA LEU A 86 -16.56 9.59 -1.11
C LEU A 86 -17.48 9.98 -2.25
N LEU A 87 -17.15 11.06 -2.90
CA LEU A 87 -17.75 11.44 -4.19
C LEU A 87 -16.96 10.72 -5.29
N LEU A 88 -17.58 9.71 -5.89
CA LEU A 88 -16.93 8.77 -6.79
C LEU A 88 -17.40 8.99 -8.22
N ASP A 89 -16.46 9.20 -9.11
CA ASP A 89 -16.64 9.25 -10.54
C ASP A 89 -15.99 8.01 -11.18
N ASN A 90 -16.72 7.32 -12.06
CA ASN A 90 -16.23 6.09 -12.67
C ASN A 90 -16.54 6.03 -14.17
N PHE A 91 -15.72 5.27 -14.89
CA PHE A 91 -15.97 4.93 -16.27
C PHE A 91 -15.81 3.43 -16.49
N ALA A 92 -16.47 2.90 -17.51
CA ALA A 92 -16.33 1.52 -17.91
C ALA A 92 -16.27 1.38 -19.44
N LYS A 93 -15.59 0.31 -19.87
CA LYS A 93 -15.60 -0.14 -21.26
C LYS A 93 -16.49 -1.36 -21.38
N TRP A 94 -17.45 -1.30 -22.29
CA TRP A 94 -18.44 -2.35 -22.46
C TRP A 94 -18.80 -2.56 -23.92
N LYS A 95 -19.37 -3.71 -24.24
CA LYS A 95 -19.88 -4.02 -25.58
C LYS A 95 -21.12 -4.92 -25.49
N ILE A 96 -21.91 -4.93 -26.57
CA ILE A 96 -23.06 -5.79 -26.73
C ILE A 96 -22.62 -7.07 -27.44
N ILE A 97 -22.75 -8.23 -26.73
CA ILE A 97 -22.46 -9.54 -27.31
C ILE A 97 -23.71 -10.15 -27.93
N ASP A 98 -24.85 -10.06 -27.23
CA ASP A 98 -26.11 -10.62 -27.67
C ASP A 98 -27.19 -9.53 -27.77
N PRO A 99 -27.36 -8.94 -28.98
CA PRO A 99 -28.34 -7.88 -29.20
C PRO A 99 -29.77 -8.33 -28.92
N LEU A 100 -30.07 -9.64 -29.12
CA LEU A 100 -31.39 -10.18 -28.90
C LEU A 100 -31.80 -10.11 -27.40
N LYS A 101 -30.89 -10.51 -26.53
CA LYS A 101 -31.12 -10.39 -25.07
C LYS A 101 -31.22 -8.95 -24.65
N VAL A 102 -30.40 -8.04 -25.20
CA VAL A 102 -30.47 -6.61 -24.92
C VAL A 102 -31.83 -6.06 -25.33
N TYR A 103 -32.31 -6.41 -26.54
CA TYR A 103 -33.62 -5.96 -27.00
C TYR A 103 -34.76 -6.51 -26.13
N GLN A 104 -34.75 -7.79 -25.80
CA GLN A 104 -35.79 -8.41 -24.97
C GLN A 104 -35.92 -7.78 -23.58
N ASN A 105 -34.82 -7.34 -22.98
CA ASN A 105 -34.82 -6.78 -21.63
C ASN A 105 -34.98 -5.26 -21.61
N PHE A 106 -34.42 -4.56 -22.59
CA PHE A 106 -34.28 -3.08 -22.54
C PHE A 106 -34.82 -2.35 -23.78
N GLN A 107 -35.14 -3.07 -24.84
CA GLN A 107 -35.65 -2.57 -26.12
C GLN A 107 -34.73 -1.59 -26.86
N SER A 108 -33.78 -0.96 -26.16
CA SER A 108 -32.86 0.03 -26.73
C SER A 108 -31.49 -0.02 -26.06
N GLN A 109 -30.47 0.50 -26.77
CA GLN A 109 -29.12 0.66 -26.22
C GLN A 109 -29.11 1.65 -25.03
N ARG A 110 -29.98 2.66 -25.03
CA ARG A 110 -30.11 3.61 -23.90
C ARG A 110 -30.62 2.92 -22.64
N GLY A 111 -31.61 2.03 -22.76
CA GLY A 111 -32.12 1.24 -21.64
C GLY A 111 -31.04 0.28 -21.09
N ALA A 112 -30.25 -0.33 -21.98
CA ALA A 112 -29.09 -1.15 -21.58
C ALA A 112 -28.05 -0.33 -20.80
N LEU A 113 -27.75 0.89 -21.24
CA LEU A 113 -26.83 1.81 -20.57
C LEU A 113 -27.29 2.16 -19.14
N GLN A 114 -28.59 2.39 -18.97
CA GLN A 114 -29.16 2.69 -17.66
C GLN A 114 -29.05 1.49 -16.71
N ARG A 115 -29.31 0.27 -17.19
CA ARG A 115 -29.13 -0.93 -16.41
C ARG A 115 -27.67 -1.21 -16.06
N LEU A 116 -26.76 -0.92 -17.00
CA LEU A 116 -25.32 -0.99 -16.80
C LEU A 116 -24.88 -0.09 -15.66
N HIS A 117 -25.41 1.15 -15.63
CA HIS A 117 -25.16 2.08 -14.51
C HIS A 117 -25.54 1.48 -13.15
N ASP A 118 -26.74 0.91 -13.05
CA ASP A 118 -27.22 0.30 -11.79
C ASP A 118 -26.31 -0.86 -11.34
N ILE A 119 -25.90 -1.71 -12.29
CA ILE A 119 -25.04 -2.86 -11.99
C ILE A 119 -23.66 -2.39 -11.50
N ILE A 120 -23.01 -1.49 -12.25
CA ILE A 120 -21.67 -1.01 -11.91
C ILE A 120 -21.69 -0.27 -10.57
N TYR A 121 -22.64 0.62 -10.38
CA TYR A 121 -22.75 1.40 -9.14
C TYR A 121 -23.04 0.52 -7.92
N SER A 122 -23.91 -0.48 -8.08
CA SER A 122 -24.20 -1.46 -7.02
C SER A 122 -22.95 -2.23 -6.60
N GLU A 123 -22.16 -2.73 -7.58
CA GLU A 123 -20.94 -3.49 -7.28
C GLU A 123 -19.85 -2.60 -6.69
N LEU A 124 -19.70 -1.38 -7.19
CA LEU A 124 -18.79 -0.38 -6.61
C LEU A 124 -19.13 -0.11 -5.14
N ARG A 125 -20.42 0.14 -4.84
CA ARG A 125 -20.87 0.41 -3.46
C ARG A 125 -20.60 -0.77 -2.53
N VAL A 126 -20.87 -1.98 -2.98
CA VAL A 126 -20.66 -3.20 -2.18
C VAL A 126 -19.16 -3.43 -1.91
N GLU A 127 -18.33 -3.28 -2.93
CA GLU A 127 -16.90 -3.57 -2.79
C GLU A 127 -16.18 -2.46 -2.02
N LEU A 128 -16.43 -1.19 -2.34
CA LEU A 128 -15.80 -0.06 -1.65
C LEU A 128 -16.24 0.06 -0.19
N GLY A 129 -17.48 -0.38 0.14
CA GLY A 129 -17.95 -0.46 1.52
C GLY A 129 -17.23 -1.48 2.40
N ARG A 130 -16.38 -2.34 1.82
CA ARG A 130 -15.55 -3.32 2.52
C ARG A 130 -14.11 -2.85 2.73
N HIS A 131 -13.74 -1.72 2.14
CA HIS A 131 -12.38 -1.19 2.16
C HIS A 131 -12.33 0.17 2.83
N GLU A 132 -11.20 0.46 3.46
CA GLU A 132 -10.94 1.78 4.02
C GLU A 132 -10.56 2.78 2.91
N LEU A 133 -10.78 4.07 3.18
CA LEU A 133 -10.42 5.15 2.24
C LEU A 133 -8.98 5.04 1.73
N LEU A 134 -8.04 4.72 2.62
CA LEU A 134 -6.62 4.64 2.27
C LEU A 134 -6.32 3.52 1.27
N GLU A 135 -6.99 2.38 1.37
CA GLU A 135 -6.86 1.25 0.44
C GLU A 135 -7.38 1.62 -0.95
N ILE A 136 -8.51 2.35 -1.02
CA ILE A 136 -9.14 2.77 -2.27
C ILE A 136 -8.26 3.75 -3.07
N VAL A 137 -7.49 4.62 -2.38
CA VAL A 137 -6.60 5.59 -3.04
C VAL A 137 -5.16 5.12 -3.19
N SER A 138 -4.81 3.94 -2.64
CA SER A 138 -3.47 3.36 -2.67
C SER A 138 -3.26 2.34 -3.79
N SER A 139 -2.18 1.57 -3.71
CA SER A 139 -1.84 0.49 -4.65
C SER A 139 -2.90 -0.62 -4.76
N SER A 140 -3.70 -0.85 -3.71
CA SER A 140 -4.76 -1.87 -3.68
C SER A 140 -5.94 -1.54 -4.59
N ARG A 141 -6.05 -0.30 -5.08
CA ARG A 141 -7.11 0.16 -6.00
C ARG A 141 -7.27 -0.72 -7.24
N ALA A 142 -6.14 -1.19 -7.82
CA ALA A 142 -6.19 -2.01 -9.03
C ALA A 142 -6.85 -3.37 -8.78
N ASP A 143 -6.61 -3.99 -7.63
CA ASP A 143 -7.18 -5.26 -7.25
C ASP A 143 -8.68 -5.13 -6.95
N ILE A 144 -9.07 -4.08 -6.23
CA ILE A 144 -10.48 -3.74 -5.96
C ILE A 144 -11.24 -3.59 -7.29
N MET A 145 -10.69 -2.82 -8.24
CA MET A 145 -11.34 -2.61 -9.54
C MET A 145 -11.43 -3.88 -10.36
N ARG A 146 -10.48 -4.80 -10.26
CA ARG A 146 -10.55 -6.11 -10.93
C ARG A 146 -11.71 -6.96 -10.39
N VAL A 147 -11.93 -6.95 -9.09
CA VAL A 147 -13.06 -7.66 -8.46
C VAL A 147 -14.39 -7.04 -8.90
N VAL A 148 -14.50 -5.70 -8.90
CA VAL A 148 -15.69 -4.98 -9.35
C VAL A 148 -15.99 -5.30 -10.81
N SER A 149 -14.99 -5.20 -11.71
CA SER A 149 -15.15 -5.48 -13.14
C SER A 149 -15.65 -6.90 -13.36
N LYS A 150 -15.06 -7.89 -12.67
CA LYS A 150 -15.48 -9.29 -12.78
C LYS A 150 -16.92 -9.50 -12.34
N ARG A 151 -17.32 -9.00 -11.16
CA ARG A 151 -18.69 -9.15 -10.64
C ARG A 151 -19.71 -8.40 -11.48
N ALA A 152 -19.37 -7.19 -11.92
CA ALA A 152 -20.23 -6.42 -12.80
C ALA A 152 -20.43 -7.15 -14.14
N ASN A 153 -19.37 -7.73 -14.71
CA ASN A 153 -19.46 -8.52 -15.95
C ASN A 153 -20.31 -9.78 -15.78
N GLU A 154 -20.17 -10.52 -14.67
CA GLU A 154 -21.00 -11.68 -14.36
C GLU A 154 -22.50 -11.32 -14.34
N LYS A 155 -22.86 -10.18 -13.75
CA LYS A 155 -24.25 -9.69 -13.72
C LYS A 155 -24.73 -9.14 -15.07
N ALA A 156 -23.88 -8.48 -15.83
CA ALA A 156 -24.22 -7.89 -17.12
C ALA A 156 -24.35 -8.94 -18.23
N SER A 157 -23.58 -10.04 -18.16
CA SER A 157 -23.57 -11.11 -19.15
C SER A 157 -24.93 -11.79 -19.30
N VAL A 158 -25.74 -11.87 -18.26
CA VAL A 158 -27.10 -12.40 -18.29
C VAL A 158 -27.96 -11.64 -19.28
N TYR A 159 -27.71 -10.34 -19.46
CA TYR A 159 -28.43 -9.46 -20.35
C TYR A 159 -27.81 -9.33 -21.74
N GLY A 160 -26.75 -10.09 -22.05
CA GLY A 160 -26.05 -10.03 -23.32
C GLY A 160 -25.06 -8.86 -23.47
N ILE A 161 -24.62 -8.29 -22.33
CA ILE A 161 -23.64 -7.22 -22.24
C ILE A 161 -22.36 -7.76 -21.65
N GLU A 162 -21.21 -7.41 -22.22
CA GLU A 162 -19.89 -7.70 -21.66
C GLU A 162 -19.26 -6.40 -21.17
N ILE A 163 -18.83 -6.40 -19.89
CA ILE A 163 -18.04 -5.33 -19.29
C ILE A 163 -16.58 -5.79 -19.29
N LEU A 164 -15.72 -5.07 -20.00
CA LEU A 164 -14.30 -5.40 -20.11
C LEU A 164 -13.51 -4.85 -18.93
N ASP A 165 -13.81 -3.61 -18.55
CA ASP A 165 -13.07 -2.93 -17.48
C ASP A 165 -13.95 -1.87 -16.82
N VAL A 166 -13.79 -1.71 -15.50
CA VAL A 166 -14.39 -0.64 -14.71
C VAL A 166 -13.29 0.06 -13.93
N ARG A 167 -13.24 1.37 -14.02
CA ARG A 167 -12.23 2.16 -13.29
C ARG A 167 -12.85 3.39 -12.63
N ILE A 168 -12.32 3.71 -11.47
CA ILE A 168 -12.58 4.99 -10.81
C ILE A 168 -11.78 6.06 -11.55
N LYS A 169 -12.41 7.13 -11.94
CA LYS A 169 -11.83 8.32 -12.54
C LYS A 169 -11.32 9.25 -11.46
N ARG A 170 -12.18 9.55 -10.49
CA ARG A 170 -11.94 10.44 -9.38
C ARG A 170 -12.63 9.94 -8.11
N ALA A 171 -11.97 10.08 -6.98
CA ALA A 171 -12.51 9.77 -5.67
C ALA A 171 -12.14 10.91 -4.73
N ASP A 172 -13.08 11.80 -4.48
CA ASP A 172 -12.89 12.99 -3.66
C ASP A 172 -13.73 12.91 -2.39
N LEU A 173 -13.33 13.65 -1.39
CA LEU A 173 -14.17 13.90 -0.23
C LEU A 173 -15.13 15.04 -0.53
N PRO A 174 -16.39 15.01 -0.05
CA PRO A 174 -17.29 16.14 -0.14
C PRO A 174 -16.67 17.40 0.49
N GLU A 175 -16.72 18.53 -0.19
CA GLU A 175 -16.06 19.79 0.24
C GLU A 175 -16.42 20.22 1.67
N GLN A 176 -17.65 19.93 2.10
CA GLN A 176 -18.12 20.28 3.44
C GLN A 176 -17.39 19.55 4.57
N ASN A 177 -16.90 18.34 4.30
CA ASN A 177 -16.26 17.48 5.30
C ASN A 177 -14.74 17.39 5.12
N GLU A 178 -14.21 17.83 4.00
CA GLU A 178 -12.81 17.67 3.60
C GLU A 178 -11.86 18.22 4.67
N LYS A 179 -12.03 19.48 5.08
CA LYS A 179 -11.17 20.14 6.08
C LYS A 179 -11.21 19.43 7.43
N ALA A 180 -12.40 19.01 7.87
CA ALA A 180 -12.58 18.33 9.16
C ALA A 180 -11.93 16.91 9.14
N VAL A 181 -12.07 16.19 8.03
CA VAL A 181 -11.48 14.87 7.84
C VAL A 181 -9.95 14.97 7.80
N PHE A 182 -9.39 15.90 7.02
CA PHE A 182 -7.94 16.11 6.96
C PHE A 182 -7.36 16.54 8.30
N ALA A 183 -8.00 17.46 9.01
CA ALA A 183 -7.55 17.87 10.35
C ALA A 183 -7.54 16.69 11.34
N ARG A 184 -8.57 15.83 11.31
CA ARG A 184 -8.60 14.61 12.13
C ARG A 184 -7.51 13.62 11.74
N MET A 185 -7.31 13.38 10.44
CA MET A 185 -6.24 12.49 9.96
C MET A 185 -4.85 13.00 10.36
N GLN A 186 -4.63 14.31 10.26
CA GLN A 186 -3.38 14.93 10.68
C GLN A 186 -3.15 14.75 12.19
N ALA A 187 -4.15 15.04 13.01
CA ALA A 187 -4.07 14.84 14.46
C ALA A 187 -3.81 13.37 14.85
N GLU A 188 -4.46 12.43 14.16
CA GLU A 188 -4.25 11.00 14.37
C GLU A 188 -2.83 10.56 14.01
N ARG A 189 -2.32 11.02 12.86
CA ARG A 189 -0.93 10.75 12.44
C ARG A 189 0.10 11.35 13.38
N GLU A 190 -0.18 12.54 13.89
CA GLU A 190 0.69 13.19 14.89
C GLU A 190 0.69 12.42 16.20
N ARG A 191 -0.47 11.93 16.65
CA ARG A 191 -0.59 11.06 17.82
C ARG A 191 0.19 9.76 17.65
N GLN A 192 0.03 9.05 16.52
CA GLN A 192 0.79 7.84 16.21
C GLN A 192 2.29 8.10 16.18
N ALA A 193 2.73 9.19 15.56
CA ALA A 193 4.13 9.55 15.51
C ALA A 193 4.71 9.89 16.91
N LYS A 194 3.93 10.53 17.78
CA LYS A 194 4.32 10.77 19.18
C LYS A 194 4.44 9.45 19.96
N GLN A 195 3.50 8.54 19.75
CA GLN A 195 3.51 7.22 20.37
C GLN A 195 4.75 6.42 19.96
N TYR A 196 5.03 6.27 18.67
CA TYR A 196 6.23 5.56 18.21
C TYR A 196 7.54 6.18 18.69
N ARG A 197 7.60 7.53 18.78
CA ARG A 197 8.76 8.20 19.34
C ARG A 197 8.93 7.93 20.85
N ALA A 198 7.83 7.87 21.61
CA ALA A 198 7.87 7.55 23.03
C ALA A 198 8.30 6.10 23.26
N GLU A 199 7.73 5.15 22.51
CA GLU A 199 8.11 3.74 22.56
C GLU A 199 9.59 3.54 22.18
N GLY A 200 10.05 4.22 21.14
CA GLY A 200 11.46 4.17 20.73
C GLY A 200 12.40 4.80 21.76
N ALA A 201 11.99 5.87 22.43
CA ALA A 201 12.77 6.49 23.51
C ALA A 201 12.84 5.59 24.76
N GLU A 202 11.74 4.93 25.12
CA GLU A 202 11.69 3.96 26.21
C GLU A 202 12.63 2.78 25.95
N GLU A 203 12.55 2.20 24.76
CA GLU A 203 13.40 1.07 24.37
C GLU A 203 14.89 1.45 24.31
N ALA A 204 15.20 2.63 23.77
CA ALA A 204 16.56 3.16 23.77
C ALA A 204 17.09 3.37 25.21
N GLN A 205 16.24 3.82 26.12
CA GLN A 205 16.63 4.00 27.53
C GLN A 205 16.87 2.65 28.22
N LYS A 206 16.04 1.64 27.96
CA LYS A 206 16.25 0.28 28.48
C LYS A 206 17.58 -0.30 28.04
N ILE A 207 17.85 -0.25 26.72
CA ILE A 207 19.10 -0.76 26.14
C ILE A 207 20.31 -0.01 26.74
N ARG A 208 20.22 1.31 26.87
CA ARG A 208 21.30 2.13 27.44
C ARG A 208 21.56 1.81 28.90
N SER A 209 20.50 1.68 29.70
CA SER A 209 20.62 1.32 31.12
C SER A 209 21.19 -0.08 31.32
N GLU A 210 20.82 -1.04 30.48
CA GLU A 210 21.36 -2.39 30.49
C GLU A 210 22.85 -2.41 30.12
N ALA A 211 23.23 -1.70 29.06
CA ALA A 211 24.62 -1.57 28.65
C ALA A 211 25.49 -0.86 29.70
N GLU A 212 24.96 0.18 30.37
CA GLU A 212 25.67 0.85 31.48
C GLU A 212 25.85 -0.09 32.66
N LYS A 213 24.84 -0.86 33.02
CA LYS A 213 24.94 -1.89 34.06
C LYS A 213 26.01 -2.93 33.76
N ASP A 214 25.98 -3.47 32.52
CA ASP A 214 26.95 -4.46 32.09
C ASP A 214 28.38 -3.90 32.07
N ARG A 215 28.54 -2.64 31.63
CA ARG A 215 29.81 -1.93 31.70
C ARG A 215 30.34 -1.82 33.16
N GLU A 216 29.49 -1.43 34.11
CA GLU A 216 29.88 -1.35 35.52
C GLU A 216 30.29 -2.72 36.09
N ILE A 217 29.54 -3.78 35.73
CA ILE A 217 29.87 -5.14 36.17
C ILE A 217 31.22 -5.59 35.59
N ILE A 218 31.48 -5.35 34.31
CA ILE A 218 32.76 -5.70 33.65
C ILE A 218 33.92 -4.92 34.27
N LEU A 219 33.76 -3.62 34.53
CA LEU A 219 34.78 -2.79 35.18
C LEU A 219 35.07 -3.23 36.61
N ALA A 220 34.02 -3.53 37.39
CA ALA A 220 34.17 -4.03 38.75
C ALA A 220 34.91 -5.40 38.79
N GLN A 221 34.55 -6.27 37.88
CA GLN A 221 35.19 -7.57 37.77
C GLN A 221 36.69 -7.44 37.38
N ALA A 222 36.99 -6.59 36.39
CA ALA A 222 38.39 -6.35 35.96
C ALA A 222 39.23 -5.71 37.10
N TYR A 223 38.61 -4.78 37.85
CA TYR A 223 39.26 -4.18 39.01
C TYR A 223 39.54 -5.22 40.10
N LYS A 224 38.57 -6.07 40.43
CA LYS A 224 38.75 -7.19 41.36
C LYS A 224 39.88 -8.10 40.92
N GLU A 225 39.89 -8.55 39.67
CA GLU A 225 40.97 -9.43 39.14
C GLU A 225 42.34 -8.75 39.21
N SER A 226 42.39 -7.42 38.89
CA SER A 226 43.64 -6.65 39.01
C SER A 226 44.18 -6.61 40.45
N GLU A 227 43.30 -6.33 41.43
CA GLU A 227 43.71 -6.30 42.85
C GLU A 227 44.09 -7.68 43.39
N GLU A 228 43.38 -8.76 42.96
CA GLU A 228 43.75 -10.12 43.34
C GLU A 228 45.11 -10.51 42.75
N LEU A 229 45.38 -10.16 41.47
CA LEU A 229 46.66 -10.40 40.83
C LEU A 229 47.80 -9.62 41.51
N ARG A 230 47.57 -8.32 41.81
CA ARG A 230 48.50 -7.44 42.53
C ARG A 230 48.82 -8.01 43.91
N GLY A 231 47.76 -8.33 44.67
CA GLY A 231 47.91 -8.91 46.01
C GLY A 231 48.62 -10.25 45.98
N SER A 232 48.37 -11.11 44.99
CA SER A 232 49.11 -12.37 44.83
C SER A 232 50.57 -12.15 44.46
N GLY A 233 50.86 -11.11 43.66
CA GLY A 233 52.22 -10.70 43.30
C GLY A 233 52.99 -10.20 44.49
N ASP A 234 52.36 -9.29 45.29
CA ASP A 234 52.95 -8.76 46.53
C ASP A 234 53.24 -9.88 47.54
N ALA A 235 52.27 -10.79 47.73
CA ALA A 235 52.47 -11.93 48.63
C ALA A 235 53.63 -12.86 48.22
N LYS A 236 53.82 -13.05 46.90
CA LYS A 236 54.97 -13.79 46.36
C LYS A 236 56.28 -13.02 46.62
N ALA A 237 56.27 -11.72 46.34
CA ALA A 237 57.45 -10.86 46.59
C ALA A 237 57.86 -10.89 48.08
N PHE A 238 56.89 -10.68 48.98
CA PHE A 238 57.17 -10.76 50.41
C PHE A 238 57.70 -12.11 50.86
N ARG A 239 57.24 -13.23 50.33
CA ARG A 239 57.77 -14.54 50.61
C ARG A 239 59.23 -14.66 50.18
N ILE A 240 59.55 -14.25 48.94
CA ILE A 240 60.90 -14.26 48.41
C ILE A 240 61.85 -13.41 49.26
N TYR A 241 61.41 -12.19 49.66
CA TYR A 241 62.20 -11.34 50.56
C TYR A 241 62.37 -11.94 51.93
N ALA A 242 61.34 -12.56 52.51
CA ALA A 242 61.46 -13.24 53.82
C ALA A 242 62.42 -14.44 53.77
N ASP A 243 62.40 -15.19 52.71
CA ASP A 243 63.30 -16.33 52.53
C ASP A 243 64.77 -15.88 52.35
N ALA A 244 64.97 -14.80 51.58
CA ALA A 244 66.32 -14.20 51.44
C ALA A 244 66.85 -13.64 52.78
N TYR A 245 65.96 -13.00 53.55
CA TYR A 245 66.33 -12.53 54.90
C TYR A 245 66.73 -13.66 55.87
N ARG A 246 66.10 -14.83 55.78
CA ARG A 246 66.40 -15.99 56.60
C ARG A 246 67.77 -16.61 56.25
N GLN A 247 68.24 -16.50 54.99
CA GLN A 247 69.52 -17.04 54.52
C GLN A 247 70.68 -16.19 55.04
N ASP A 248 70.67 -14.83 54.91
CA ASP A 248 71.71 -13.94 55.42
C ASP A 248 71.06 -12.56 55.72
N GLN A 249 70.78 -12.34 56.99
CA GLN A 249 70.18 -11.13 57.50
C GLN A 249 71.02 -9.87 57.23
N LYS A 250 72.31 -9.96 57.42
CA LYS A 250 73.19 -8.80 57.27
C LYS A 250 73.36 -8.37 55.82
N PHE A 251 73.48 -9.37 54.90
CA PHE A 251 73.58 -9.13 53.48
C PHE A 251 72.22 -8.55 52.94
N PHE A 252 71.09 -9.05 53.39
CA PHE A 252 69.76 -8.51 53.02
C PHE A 252 69.60 -7.07 53.50
N GLU A 253 69.91 -6.77 54.75
CA GLU A 253 69.85 -5.39 55.30
C GLU A 253 70.73 -4.42 54.50
N PHE A 254 71.95 -4.87 54.16
CA PHE A 254 72.85 -4.06 53.31
C PHE A 254 72.28 -3.81 51.94
N THR A 255 71.82 -4.84 51.26
CA THR A 255 71.25 -4.72 49.89
C THR A 255 70.01 -3.80 49.89
N ARG A 256 69.12 -3.96 50.89
CA ARG A 256 67.93 -3.18 51.03
C ARG A 256 68.21 -1.70 51.33
N SER A 257 69.22 -1.45 52.12
CA SER A 257 69.74 -0.07 52.39
C SER A 257 70.28 0.56 51.11
N MET A 258 71.03 -0.19 50.31
CA MET A 258 71.54 0.30 49.01
C MET A 258 70.42 0.57 47.99
N GLU A 259 69.37 -0.27 47.95
CA GLU A 259 68.17 0.00 47.14
C GLU A 259 67.41 1.27 47.59
N ALA A 260 67.25 1.44 48.92
CA ALA A 260 66.65 2.65 49.46
C ALA A 260 67.46 3.91 49.13
N TYR A 261 68.77 3.84 49.20
CA TYR A 261 69.63 4.95 48.76
C TYR A 261 69.44 5.24 47.29
N ARG A 262 69.44 4.20 46.42
CA ARG A 262 69.19 4.38 45.01
C ARG A 262 67.84 5.02 44.73
N ALA A 263 66.80 4.58 45.38
CA ALA A 263 65.45 5.11 45.20
C ALA A 263 65.37 6.60 45.66
N THR A 264 65.97 6.91 46.78
CA THR A 264 65.99 8.27 47.36
C THR A 264 66.78 9.24 46.50
N PHE A 265 67.93 8.84 45.94
CA PHE A 265 68.81 9.71 45.16
C PHE A 265 68.64 9.63 43.66
N LYS A 266 67.71 8.87 43.17
CA LYS A 266 67.46 8.67 41.74
C LYS A 266 66.74 9.84 41.12
N ASP A 267 65.89 10.57 41.91
CA ASP A 267 65.17 11.73 41.42
C ASP A 267 66.04 12.99 41.49
N ASN A 268 66.39 13.55 40.36
CA ASN A 268 67.18 14.75 40.17
C ASN A 268 66.45 16.04 40.65
N ASN A 269 65.31 15.88 41.29
CA ASN A 269 64.55 16.95 41.94
C ASN A 269 65.15 17.22 43.32
N ARG A 270 65.50 18.44 43.56
CA ARG A 270 66.09 19.02 44.80
C ARG A 270 65.37 18.56 46.09
N THR A 271 65.56 17.29 46.43
CA THR A 271 65.06 16.74 47.71
C THR A 271 66.12 17.02 48.76
N MET A 272 65.83 17.90 49.68
CA MET A 272 66.69 18.16 50.81
C MET A 272 66.36 17.13 51.91
N LEU A 273 67.28 16.18 52.15
CA LEU A 273 67.20 15.22 53.23
C LEU A 273 67.84 15.83 54.52
N ILE A 274 67.04 16.08 55.52
CA ILE A 274 67.52 16.49 56.79
C ILE A 274 67.57 15.22 57.73
N LEU A 275 68.77 14.67 57.90
CA LEU A 275 68.98 13.50 58.73
C LEU A 275 69.89 13.82 59.91
N SER A 276 69.58 13.23 61.08
CA SER A 276 70.51 13.23 62.19
C SER A 276 71.79 12.45 61.88
N PRO A 277 72.95 12.89 62.30
CA PRO A 277 74.20 12.15 62.06
C PRO A 277 74.14 10.67 62.53
N ASP A 278 73.29 10.38 63.58
CA ASP A 278 73.16 9.01 64.11
C ASP A 278 71.93 8.23 63.49
N SER A 279 71.41 8.72 62.37
CA SER A 279 70.33 8.06 61.66
C SER A 279 70.78 6.71 61.15
N GLU A 280 69.96 5.68 61.44
CA GLU A 280 70.14 4.31 60.98
C GLU A 280 70.20 4.25 59.45
N PHE A 281 69.58 5.17 58.70
CA PHE A 281 69.65 5.34 57.26
C PHE A 281 71.09 5.57 56.73
N LEU A 282 71.98 6.21 57.53
CA LEU A 282 73.37 6.49 57.14
C LEU A 282 74.37 5.43 57.68
N ARG A 283 73.89 4.33 58.26
CA ARG A 283 74.68 3.31 58.93
C ARG A 283 75.84 2.76 58.08
N TYR A 284 75.53 2.40 56.77
CA TYR A 284 76.53 1.86 55.87
C TYR A 284 77.41 2.88 55.16
N LEU A 285 77.05 4.16 55.21
CA LEU A 285 77.87 5.29 54.68
C LEU A 285 78.91 5.78 55.69
N LYS A 286 78.71 5.44 57.00
CA LYS A 286 79.62 5.82 58.10
C LYS A 286 80.71 4.79 58.43
N GLN A 287 80.53 3.54 58.04
CA GLN A 287 81.58 2.52 58.25
C GLN A 287 82.69 2.71 57.19
N ARG A 288 83.82 3.23 57.67
CA ARG A 288 85.12 3.19 56.96
C ARG A 288 85.81 1.97 57.37
#